data_27c23b2df3343d48a2bf16c40fb17c78
#
_entry.id   27c23b2df3343d48a2bf16c40fb17c78
#
_cell.length_a   1.000
_cell.length_b   1.000
_cell.length_c   1.000
_cell.angle_alpha   90.00
_cell.angle_beta   90.00
_cell.angle_gamma   90.00
#
_symmetry.space_group_name_H-M   'P 1'
#
loop_
_entity.id
_entity.type
_entity.pdbx_description
1 polymer ?
#
loop_
_entity_poly.entity_id
_entity_poly.type
_entity_poly.pdbx_seq_one_letter_code
_entity_poly.pdbx_strand_id
1 'polypeptide(L)'
;IFIGGFSQGAIISYKLALLYPSKFEGIIIHSARLPIEYSVKEPSLYKNLNILIIHGSEDSGLSTKWAYQGKALFEKLGANTDYYEAKIGHEMNEDTYSKIRQWLLALVDK
;
A
#
# COMPACT_ATOMS: atom_id res chain seq x y z
N ILE A 1 14.92 2.26 -1.51
CA ILE A 1 14.44 0.90 -1.30
C ILE A 1 12.91 0.87 -1.38
N PHE A 2 12.39 -0.08 -2.13
CA PHE A 2 10.95 -0.34 -2.21
C PHE A 2 10.65 -1.65 -1.51
N ILE A 3 9.49 -1.74 -0.88
CA ILE A 3 9.01 -2.98 -0.30
C ILE A 3 7.56 -3.18 -0.70
N GLY A 4 7.17 -4.42 -0.87
CA GLY A 4 5.80 -4.72 -1.23
C GLY A 4 5.43 -6.11 -0.83
N GLY A 5 4.15 -6.38 -0.88
CA GLY A 5 3.66 -7.70 -0.56
C GLY A 5 2.21 -7.88 -0.93
N PHE A 6 1.80 -9.14 -0.88
CA PHE A 6 0.45 -9.59 -1.10
C PHE A 6 -0.07 -10.23 0.17
N SER A 7 -1.28 -9.86 0.59
CA SER A 7 -1.93 -10.45 1.75
C SER A 7 -1.08 -10.27 3.02
N GLN A 8 -0.63 -11.34 3.66
CA GLN A 8 0.18 -11.25 4.89
C GLN A 8 1.49 -10.48 4.67
N GLY A 9 2.12 -10.65 3.51
CA GLY A 9 3.32 -9.89 3.17
C GLY A 9 3.06 -8.39 3.10
N ALA A 10 1.88 -8.01 2.65
CA ALA A 10 1.49 -6.61 2.61
C ALA A 10 1.21 -6.04 4.00
N ILE A 11 0.67 -6.84 4.91
CA ILE A 11 0.48 -6.42 6.31
C ILE A 11 1.83 -6.11 6.95
N ILE A 12 2.82 -6.95 6.71
CA ILE A 12 4.19 -6.73 7.17
C ILE A 12 4.77 -5.46 6.56
N SER A 13 4.53 -5.25 5.26
CA SER A 13 4.99 -4.05 4.56
C SER A 13 4.40 -2.78 5.16
N TYR A 14 3.12 -2.78 5.50
CA TYR A 14 2.50 -1.68 6.22
C TYR A 14 3.24 -1.38 7.53
N LYS A 15 3.49 -2.43 8.31
CA LYS A 15 4.10 -2.28 9.62
C LYS A 15 5.51 -1.70 9.52
N LEU A 16 6.30 -2.20 8.58
CA LEU A 16 7.65 -1.70 8.35
C LEU A 16 7.64 -0.24 7.90
N ALA A 17 6.73 0.13 7.01
CA ALA A 17 6.62 1.51 6.55
C ALA A 17 6.17 2.46 7.65
N LEU A 18 5.28 2.02 8.52
CA LEU A 18 4.83 2.83 9.65
C LEU A 18 5.94 3.03 10.69
N LEU A 19 6.76 1.99 10.93
CA LEU A 19 7.85 2.05 11.89
C LEU A 19 9.09 2.79 11.35
N TYR A 20 9.37 2.64 10.06
CA TYR A 20 10.60 3.15 9.45
C TYR A 20 10.31 3.92 8.16
N PRO A 21 9.50 4.98 8.21
CA PRO A 21 9.05 5.66 6.99
C PRO A 21 10.19 6.24 6.15
N SER A 22 11.29 6.63 6.76
CA SER A 22 12.41 7.20 6.01
C SER A 22 13.32 6.16 5.37
N LYS A 23 13.10 4.87 5.62
CA LYS A 23 13.89 3.79 5.02
C LYS A 23 13.38 3.37 3.64
N PHE A 24 12.16 3.77 3.28
CA PHE A 24 11.52 3.32 2.04
C PHE A 24 11.15 4.51 1.16
N GLU A 25 11.41 4.38 -0.13
CA GLU A 25 10.94 5.33 -1.13
C GLU A 25 9.50 5.04 -1.49
N GLY A 26 9.11 3.78 -1.42
CA GLY A 26 7.75 3.38 -1.72
C GLY A 26 7.40 2.01 -1.17
N ILE A 27 6.10 1.82 -0.95
CA ILE A 27 5.57 0.53 -0.55
C ILE A 27 4.36 0.17 -1.41
N ILE A 28 4.19 -1.13 -1.62
CA ILE A 28 3.08 -1.67 -2.41
C ILE A 28 2.29 -2.61 -1.51
N ILE A 29 1.01 -2.30 -1.32
CA ILE A 29 0.11 -3.07 -0.48
C ILE A 29 -0.96 -3.69 -1.37
N HIS A 30 -0.92 -4.99 -1.53
CA HIS A 30 -1.89 -5.71 -2.36
C HIS A 30 -2.72 -6.64 -1.49
N SER A 31 -4.02 -6.42 -1.46
CA SER A 31 -4.99 -7.31 -0.81
C SER A 31 -4.73 -7.50 0.69
N ALA A 32 -4.66 -6.40 1.43
CA ALA A 32 -4.34 -6.47 2.85
C ALA A 32 -5.13 -5.46 3.68
N ARG A 33 -5.10 -5.68 4.97
CA ARG A 33 -5.60 -4.76 5.99
C ARG A 33 -4.44 -4.16 6.75
N LEU A 34 -4.71 -3.07 7.46
CA LEU A 34 -3.74 -2.52 8.39
C LEU A 34 -3.43 -3.55 9.48
N PRO A 35 -2.22 -3.53 10.06
CA PRO A 35 -1.91 -4.35 11.21
C PRO A 35 -2.91 -4.10 12.35
N ILE A 36 -3.20 -5.12 13.15
CA ILE A 36 -4.11 -4.99 14.30
C ILE A 36 -3.54 -3.95 15.28
N GLU A 37 -2.23 -4.01 15.52
CA GLU A 37 -1.54 -3.06 16.37
C GLU A 37 -0.44 -2.38 15.58
N TYR A 38 -0.39 -1.06 15.66
CA TYR A 38 0.68 -0.29 15.04
C TYR A 38 0.82 1.05 15.75
N SER A 39 2.01 1.63 15.60
CA SER A 39 2.30 2.98 16.06
C SER A 39 2.64 3.84 14.86
N VAL A 40 2.29 5.11 14.90
CA VAL A 40 2.72 6.07 13.89
C VAL A 40 3.78 6.98 14.45
N LYS A 41 4.73 7.34 13.59
CA LYS A 41 5.75 8.32 13.90
C LYS A 41 5.23 9.72 13.60
N GLU A 42 6.07 10.71 13.76
CA GLU A 42 5.69 12.08 13.42
C GLU A 42 5.28 12.17 11.94
N PRO A 43 4.14 12.81 11.62
CA PRO A 43 3.64 12.85 10.24
C PRO A 43 4.62 13.37 9.20
N SER A 44 5.46 14.33 9.57
CA SER A 44 6.45 14.88 8.63
C SER A 44 7.39 13.83 8.05
N LEU A 45 7.58 12.70 8.73
CA LEU A 45 8.44 11.63 8.26
C LEU A 45 7.85 10.83 7.10
N TYR A 46 6.54 10.97 6.86
CA TYR A 46 5.85 10.22 5.81
C TYR A 46 5.69 11.00 4.51
N LYS A 47 6.00 12.28 4.48
CA LYS A 47 5.69 13.13 3.32
C LYS A 47 6.40 12.72 2.03
N ASN A 48 7.54 12.05 2.12
CA ASN A 48 8.29 11.58 0.94
C ASN A 48 8.05 10.11 0.64
N LEU A 49 7.21 9.45 1.42
CA LEU A 49 6.87 8.05 1.21
C LEU A 49 5.80 7.95 0.13
N ASN A 50 6.02 7.06 -0.82
CA ASN A 50 5.04 6.75 -1.85
C ASN A 50 4.39 5.42 -1.52
N ILE A 51 3.06 5.35 -1.57
CA ILE A 51 2.36 4.10 -1.29
C ILE A 51 1.33 3.82 -2.37
N LEU A 52 1.34 2.59 -2.87
CA LEU A 52 0.32 2.09 -3.78
C LEU A 52 -0.46 1.01 -3.05
N ILE A 53 -1.77 1.22 -2.93
CA ILE A 53 -2.68 0.25 -2.31
C ILE A 53 -3.55 -0.33 -3.42
N ILE A 54 -3.53 -1.67 -3.56
CA ILE A 54 -4.31 -2.40 -4.54
C ILE A 54 -5.23 -3.36 -3.80
N HIS A 55 -6.50 -3.41 -4.22
CA HIS A 55 -7.45 -4.33 -3.61
C HIS A 55 -8.47 -4.79 -4.65
N GLY A 56 -8.91 -6.03 -4.49
CA GLY A 56 -9.94 -6.59 -5.36
C GLY A 56 -11.33 -6.22 -4.87
N SER A 57 -12.16 -5.67 -5.77
CA SER A 57 -13.53 -5.32 -5.42
C SER A 57 -14.41 -6.54 -5.14
N GLU A 58 -13.96 -7.73 -5.59
CA GLU A 58 -14.68 -8.99 -5.41
C GLU A 58 -14.00 -9.90 -4.38
N ASP A 59 -13.14 -9.35 -3.54
CA ASP A 59 -12.48 -10.09 -2.47
C ASP A 59 -13.51 -10.36 -1.35
N SER A 60 -13.97 -11.60 -1.28
CA SER A 60 -15.01 -11.99 -0.32
C SER A 60 -14.45 -12.19 1.10
N GLY A 61 -13.16 -12.43 1.22
CA GLY A 61 -12.52 -12.63 2.51
C GLY A 61 -12.02 -11.35 3.15
N LEU A 62 -11.78 -10.32 2.33
CA LEU A 62 -11.22 -9.07 2.81
C LEU A 62 -11.85 -7.91 2.04
N SER A 63 -12.78 -7.23 2.68
CA SER A 63 -13.54 -6.13 2.07
C SER A 63 -12.64 -4.96 1.66
N THR A 64 -13.04 -4.22 0.63
CA THR A 64 -12.36 -2.99 0.20
C THR A 64 -12.32 -1.94 1.30
N LYS A 65 -13.19 -2.06 2.30
CA LYS A 65 -13.18 -1.19 3.47
C LYS A 65 -11.80 -1.15 4.13
N TRP A 66 -11.08 -2.27 4.15
CA TRP A 66 -9.74 -2.33 4.71
C TRP A 66 -8.73 -1.51 3.90
N ALA A 67 -8.88 -1.56 2.56
CA ALA A 67 -8.02 -0.76 1.68
C ALA A 67 -8.30 0.73 1.87
N TYR A 68 -9.56 1.11 2.01
CA TYR A 68 -9.92 2.50 2.26
C TYR A 68 -9.38 3.02 3.58
N GLN A 69 -9.33 2.17 4.60
CA GLN A 69 -8.75 2.55 5.89
C GLN A 69 -7.25 2.81 5.77
N GLY A 70 -6.54 1.96 5.04
CA GLY A 70 -5.12 2.16 4.78
C GLY A 70 -4.86 3.44 4.00
N LYS A 71 -5.65 3.66 2.95
CA LYS A 71 -5.57 4.86 2.14
C LYS A 71 -5.77 6.11 2.99
N ALA A 72 -6.82 6.12 3.81
CA ALA A 72 -7.14 7.27 4.66
C ALA A 72 -6.02 7.56 5.66
N LEU A 73 -5.44 6.53 6.26
CA LEU A 73 -4.35 6.69 7.21
C LEU A 73 -3.14 7.36 6.57
N PHE A 74 -2.68 6.83 5.43
CA PHE A 74 -1.47 7.36 4.80
C PHE A 74 -1.70 8.73 4.19
N GLU A 75 -2.90 9.03 3.69
CA GLU A 75 -3.23 10.37 3.25
C GLU A 75 -3.18 11.36 4.41
N LYS A 76 -3.72 10.97 5.56
CA LYS A 76 -3.68 11.79 6.76
C LYS A 76 -2.25 12.04 7.23
N LEU A 77 -1.36 11.07 7.07
CA LEU A 77 0.05 11.20 7.42
C LEU A 77 0.84 12.04 6.41
N GLY A 78 0.24 12.36 5.27
CA GLY A 78 0.90 13.18 4.25
C GLY A 78 1.70 12.41 3.23
N ALA A 79 1.60 11.07 3.21
CA ALA A 79 2.27 10.26 2.21
C ALA A 79 1.60 10.42 0.84
N ASN A 80 2.39 10.19 -0.22
CA ASN A 80 1.87 10.19 -1.59
C ASN A 80 1.15 8.88 -1.83
N THR A 81 -0.18 8.89 -1.73
CA THR A 81 -1.01 7.69 -1.70
C THR A 81 -1.77 7.51 -2.99
N ASP A 82 -1.56 6.36 -3.64
CA ASP A 82 -2.33 5.93 -4.81
C ASP A 82 -3.15 4.70 -4.44
N TYR A 83 -4.36 4.62 -4.97
CA TYR A 83 -5.24 3.48 -4.75
C TYR A 83 -5.73 2.94 -6.08
N TYR A 84 -5.68 1.62 -6.23
CA TYR A 84 -6.19 0.95 -7.43
C TYR A 84 -7.10 -0.20 -7.03
N GLU A 85 -8.36 -0.12 -7.44
CA GLU A 85 -9.34 -1.17 -7.18
C GLU A 85 -9.53 -1.97 -8.47
N ALA A 86 -9.20 -3.26 -8.42
CA ALA A 86 -9.36 -4.15 -9.56
C ALA A 86 -10.59 -5.02 -9.36
N LYS A 87 -11.23 -5.40 -10.47
CA LYS A 87 -12.41 -6.27 -10.40
C LYS A 87 -11.96 -7.73 -10.32
N ILE A 88 -11.38 -8.08 -9.17
CA ILE A 88 -10.84 -9.42 -8.88
C ILE A 88 -11.14 -9.79 -7.43
N GLY A 89 -10.94 -11.05 -7.10
CA GLY A 89 -11.02 -11.54 -5.73
C GLY A 89 -9.70 -11.31 -4.98
N HIS A 90 -9.40 -12.20 -4.05
CA HIS A 90 -8.17 -12.15 -3.25
C HIS A 90 -7.03 -12.77 -4.04
N GLU A 91 -6.54 -12.05 -5.06
CA GLU A 91 -5.55 -12.56 -5.99
C GLU A 91 -4.79 -11.44 -6.67
N MET A 92 -3.69 -11.79 -7.32
CA MET A 92 -2.95 -10.91 -8.24
C MET A 92 -3.23 -11.37 -9.66
N ASN A 93 -3.24 -10.45 -10.62
CA ASN A 93 -3.43 -10.80 -12.03
C ASN A 93 -2.62 -9.86 -12.93
N GLU A 94 -2.75 -10.03 -14.25
CA GLU A 94 -2.04 -9.20 -15.22
C GLU A 94 -2.31 -7.71 -15.05
N ASP A 95 -3.55 -7.36 -14.74
CA ASP A 95 -3.96 -5.97 -14.56
C ASP A 95 -3.25 -5.36 -13.36
N THR A 96 -3.20 -6.07 -12.22
CA THR A 96 -2.52 -5.57 -11.02
C THR A 96 -1.01 -5.54 -11.20
N TYR A 97 -0.43 -6.50 -11.92
CA TYR A 97 1.00 -6.46 -12.26
C TYR A 97 1.33 -5.25 -13.12
N SER A 98 0.50 -4.95 -14.11
CA SER A 98 0.68 -3.78 -14.96
C SER A 98 0.62 -2.49 -14.18
N LYS A 99 -0.29 -2.40 -13.22
CA LYS A 99 -0.42 -1.22 -12.37
C LYS A 99 0.81 -1.02 -11.51
N ILE A 100 1.30 -2.09 -10.90
CA ILE A 100 2.52 -2.04 -10.08
C ILE A 100 3.70 -1.58 -10.93
N ARG A 101 3.83 -2.14 -12.12
CA ARG A 101 4.92 -1.79 -13.04
C ARG A 101 4.87 -0.32 -13.42
N GLN A 102 3.71 0.18 -13.81
CA GLN A 102 3.52 1.58 -14.18
C GLN A 102 3.90 2.51 -13.02
N TRP A 103 3.45 2.17 -11.83
CA TRP A 103 3.70 2.97 -10.63
C TRP A 103 5.20 3.02 -10.31
N LEU A 104 5.87 1.87 -10.34
CA LEU A 104 7.31 1.80 -10.09
C LEU A 104 8.10 2.60 -11.13
N LEU A 105 7.77 2.44 -12.43
CA LEU A 105 8.47 3.15 -13.48
C LEU A 105 8.31 4.66 -13.36
N ALA A 106 7.13 5.12 -12.99
CA ALA A 106 6.88 6.54 -12.80
C ALA A 106 7.74 7.13 -11.68
N LEU A 107 8.03 6.34 -10.64
CA LEU A 107 8.85 6.81 -9.52
C LEU A 107 10.35 6.80 -9.84
N VAL A 108 10.83 5.76 -10.54
CA VAL A 108 12.27 5.64 -10.82
C VAL A 108 12.73 6.51 -11.99
N ASP A 109 11.81 6.93 -12.86
CA ASP A 109 12.12 7.77 -14.02
C ASP A 109 12.09 9.27 -13.72
N LYS A 110 11.89 9.63 -12.49
CA LYS A 110 11.88 11.04 -12.07
C LYS A 110 13.28 11.64 -12.01
#